data_f7d04fb422813d010907e5166d5d2a9d
#
_entry.id   f7d04fb422813d010907e5166d5d2a9d
#
_cell.length_a   1.000
_cell.length_b   1.000
_cell.length_c   1.000
_cell.angle_alpha   90.00
_cell.angle_beta   90.00
_cell.angle_gamma   90.00
#
_symmetry.space_group_name_H-M   'P 1'
#
loop_
_entity.id
_entity.type
_entity.pdbx_description
1 polymer ?
#
loop_
_entity_poly.entity_id
_entity_poly.type
_entity_poly.pdbx_seq_one_letter_code
_entity_poly.pdbx_strand_id
1 'polypeptide(L)'
;MLFGRIKRSAELFKQAWSVLKSEPGLVLFPILSGAALLVVVASFALPIVLSDELRGAFGQVMDSADSKRAATASDESVASTSARLIVWSTMFAFYLVTSFVTIFFNAALIGAADKRLRGEASGVREGLAIAMQRLPQILGWALVSAIIGTILRCIEERVGFVGKFVIGFIGLAWAIGTYFVIPALVLDGVGPIEAVKRSAHTIKKTWGEGLVLAIGFGAIGFVVTLVCLMFIIAGVVLGVVN
;
A
#
# COMPACT_ATOMS: atom_id res chain seq x y z
N MET A 1 -8.41 -32.46 6.98
CA MET A 1 -7.79 -31.51 6.03
C MET A 1 -7.14 -30.28 6.68
N LEU A 2 -7.70 -29.70 7.75
CA LEU A 2 -7.15 -28.50 8.43
C LEU A 2 -5.75 -28.74 9.04
N PHE A 3 -5.55 -29.85 9.75
CA PHE A 3 -4.29 -30.22 10.40
C PHE A 3 -3.10 -30.33 9.41
N GLY A 4 -3.33 -30.84 8.19
CA GLY A 4 -2.29 -30.92 7.17
C GLY A 4 -1.87 -29.55 6.63
N ARG A 5 -2.79 -28.58 6.59
CA ARG A 5 -2.50 -27.18 6.19
C ARG A 5 -1.69 -26.46 7.27
N ILE A 6 -2.06 -26.62 8.53
CA ILE A 6 -1.33 -26.01 9.67
C ILE A 6 0.10 -26.56 9.74
N LYS A 7 0.28 -27.88 9.60
CA LYS A 7 1.61 -28.50 9.61
C LYS A 7 2.49 -27.98 8.46
N ARG A 8 1.93 -27.86 7.25
CA ARG A 8 2.64 -27.31 6.09
C ARG A 8 3.00 -25.83 6.27
N SER A 9 2.10 -25.02 6.86
CA SER A 9 2.38 -23.63 7.19
C SER A 9 3.49 -23.50 8.23
N ALA A 10 3.52 -24.38 9.24
CA ALA A 10 4.58 -24.42 10.25
C ALA A 10 5.94 -24.82 9.64
N GLU A 11 5.94 -25.76 8.70
CA GLU A 11 7.16 -26.15 7.96
C GLU A 11 7.71 -25.00 7.11
N LEU A 12 6.82 -24.29 6.38
CA LEU A 12 7.20 -23.10 5.60
C LEU A 12 7.73 -21.98 6.50
N PHE A 13 7.10 -21.73 7.64
CA PHE A 13 7.60 -20.77 8.62
C PHE A 13 8.98 -21.16 9.14
N LYS A 14 9.19 -22.44 9.46
CA LYS A 14 10.50 -22.94 9.92
C LYS A 14 11.59 -22.78 8.84
N GLN A 15 11.26 -23.03 7.58
CA GLN A 15 12.17 -22.80 6.46
C GLN A 15 12.50 -21.31 6.30
N ALA A 16 11.50 -20.44 6.29
CA ALA A 16 11.70 -18.98 6.23
C ALA A 16 12.56 -18.48 7.40
N TRP A 17 12.30 -18.98 8.60
CA TRP A 17 13.08 -18.65 9.80
C TRP A 17 14.54 -19.16 9.71
N SER A 18 14.76 -20.35 9.16
CA SER A 18 16.10 -20.87 8.96
C SER A 18 16.91 -20.06 7.94
N VAL A 19 16.27 -19.59 6.88
CA VAL A 19 16.88 -18.67 5.89
C VAL A 19 17.27 -17.35 6.55
N LEU A 20 16.37 -16.77 7.32
CA LEU A 20 16.65 -15.51 8.04
C LEU A 20 17.79 -15.65 9.06
N LYS A 21 17.85 -16.79 9.74
CA LYS A 21 18.89 -17.09 10.72
C LYS A 21 20.26 -17.38 10.07
N SER A 22 20.26 -17.97 8.87
CA SER A 22 21.48 -18.25 8.10
C SER A 22 22.05 -17.02 7.40
N GLU A 23 21.21 -16.00 7.13
CA GLU A 23 21.59 -14.77 6.45
C GLU A 23 21.00 -13.55 7.17
N PRO A 24 21.60 -13.12 8.29
CA PRO A 24 21.12 -11.93 9.04
C PRO A 24 21.20 -10.65 8.19
N GLY A 25 21.98 -10.63 7.12
CA GLY A 25 22.01 -9.55 6.15
C GLY A 25 20.66 -9.25 5.49
N LEU A 26 19.73 -10.22 5.42
CA LEU A 26 18.39 -9.99 4.88
C LEU A 26 17.58 -9.01 5.72
N VAL A 27 17.84 -8.92 7.02
CA VAL A 27 17.17 -7.97 7.93
C VAL A 27 17.61 -6.53 7.64
N LEU A 28 18.75 -6.33 6.98
CA LEU A 28 19.20 -4.98 6.63
C LEU A 28 18.32 -4.33 5.55
N PHE A 29 17.65 -5.08 4.69
CA PHE A 29 16.79 -4.49 3.65
C PHE A 29 15.64 -3.64 4.22
N PRO A 30 14.83 -4.12 5.18
CA PRO A 30 13.83 -3.27 5.85
C PRO A 30 14.45 -2.05 6.54
N ILE A 31 15.60 -2.20 7.18
CA ILE A 31 16.30 -1.11 7.85
C ILE A 31 16.76 -0.05 6.83
N LEU A 32 17.41 -0.48 5.74
CA LEU A 32 17.83 0.40 4.66
C LEU A 32 16.65 1.08 3.98
N SER A 33 15.56 0.33 3.76
CA SER A 33 14.31 0.89 3.25
C SER A 33 13.76 1.98 4.18
N GLY A 34 13.69 1.70 5.47
CA GLY A 34 13.25 2.67 6.47
C GLY A 34 14.13 3.93 6.50
N ALA A 35 15.46 3.76 6.51
CA ALA A 35 16.40 4.87 6.44
C ALA A 35 16.25 5.69 5.15
N ALA A 36 16.13 5.04 3.99
CA ALA A 36 15.90 5.71 2.73
C ALA A 36 14.57 6.48 2.71
N LEU A 37 13.50 5.90 3.28
CA LEU A 37 12.21 6.57 3.43
C LEU A 37 12.29 7.81 4.33
N LEU A 38 13.06 7.75 5.43
CA LEU A 38 13.28 8.93 6.27
C LEU A 38 13.98 10.05 5.51
N VAL A 39 14.99 9.71 4.67
CA VAL A 39 15.65 10.70 3.80
C VAL A 39 14.66 11.29 2.79
N VAL A 40 13.81 10.45 2.18
CA VAL A 40 12.76 10.92 1.26
C VAL A 40 11.80 11.87 1.99
N VAL A 41 11.27 11.46 3.14
CA VAL A 41 10.37 12.32 3.94
C VAL A 41 11.04 13.66 4.26
N ALA A 42 12.28 13.63 4.74
CA ALA A 42 13.04 14.86 5.04
C ALA A 42 13.23 15.73 3.79
N SER A 43 13.57 15.15 2.63
CA SER A 43 13.80 15.89 1.40
C SER A 43 12.55 16.57 0.85
N PHE A 44 11.36 16.05 1.13
CA PHE A 44 10.09 16.70 0.76
C PHE A 44 9.57 17.64 1.85
N ALA A 45 9.73 17.27 3.12
CA ALA A 45 9.25 18.08 4.25
C ALA A 45 10.06 19.36 4.45
N LEU A 46 11.40 19.29 4.34
CA LEU A 46 12.26 20.46 4.55
C LEU A 46 11.95 21.64 3.62
N PRO A 47 11.81 21.47 2.30
CA PRO A 47 11.44 22.58 1.42
C PRO A 47 10.06 23.18 1.77
N ILE A 48 9.09 22.35 2.15
CA ILE A 48 7.75 22.82 2.54
C ILE A 48 7.82 23.65 3.82
N VAL A 49 8.63 23.22 4.80
CA VAL A 49 8.78 23.94 6.08
C VAL A 49 9.61 25.22 5.92
N LEU A 50 10.66 25.21 5.08
CA LEU A 50 11.59 26.32 4.94
C LEU A 50 11.16 27.37 3.91
N SER A 51 10.28 27.02 2.96
CA SER A 51 9.78 27.93 1.93
C SER A 51 8.40 28.47 2.29
N ASP A 52 8.28 29.78 2.46
CA ASP A 52 6.99 30.44 2.75
C ASP A 52 6.01 30.28 1.59
N GLU A 53 6.51 30.24 0.35
CA GLU A 53 5.70 30.03 -0.85
C GLU A 53 5.04 28.63 -0.86
N LEU A 54 5.83 27.57 -0.60
CA LEU A 54 5.31 26.20 -0.54
C LEU A 54 4.37 26.02 0.65
N ARG A 55 4.74 26.56 1.83
CA ARG A 55 3.89 26.52 3.02
C ARG A 55 2.55 27.20 2.77
N GLY A 56 2.57 28.37 2.12
CA GLY A 56 1.37 29.10 1.72
C GLY A 56 0.51 28.30 0.72
N ALA A 57 1.12 27.69 -0.29
CA ALA A 57 0.41 26.86 -1.25
C ALA A 57 -0.27 25.63 -0.60
N PHE A 58 0.45 24.94 0.29
CA PHE A 58 -0.11 23.81 1.04
C PHE A 58 -1.22 24.28 1.99
N GLY A 59 -1.02 25.39 2.72
CA GLY A 59 -2.04 25.98 3.60
C GLY A 59 -3.33 26.29 2.84
N GLN A 60 -3.25 27.00 1.73
CA GLN A 60 -4.42 27.33 0.89
C GLN A 60 -5.20 26.09 0.43
N VAL A 61 -4.51 25.02 0.04
CA VAL A 61 -5.18 23.78 -0.40
C VAL A 61 -5.82 23.05 0.78
N MET A 62 -5.15 23.00 1.94
CA MET A 62 -5.70 22.36 3.15
C MET A 62 -6.90 23.13 3.69
N ASP A 63 -6.82 24.45 3.80
CA ASP A 63 -7.93 25.30 4.25
C ASP A 63 -9.14 25.22 3.31
N SER A 64 -8.88 25.17 1.98
CA SER A 64 -9.94 24.94 0.99
C SER A 64 -10.62 23.58 1.13
N ALA A 65 -9.88 22.53 1.54
CA ALA A 65 -10.42 21.21 1.79
C ALA A 65 -11.28 21.16 3.06
N ASP A 66 -10.86 21.85 4.13
CA ASP A 66 -11.61 21.94 5.39
C ASP A 66 -12.82 22.85 5.25
N SER A 67 -12.71 23.96 4.52
CA SER A 67 -13.84 24.87 4.23
C SER A 67 -14.93 24.18 3.43
N LYS A 68 -14.60 23.30 2.47
CA LYS A 68 -15.60 22.45 1.78
C LYS A 68 -16.29 21.43 2.68
N ARG A 69 -15.68 21.09 3.81
CA ARG A 69 -16.33 20.27 4.85
C ARG A 69 -17.25 21.08 5.75
N ALA A 70 -17.00 22.38 5.90
CA ALA A 70 -17.74 23.27 6.81
C ALA A 70 -18.81 24.13 6.12
N ALA A 71 -18.77 24.34 4.82
CA ALA A 71 -19.67 25.27 4.12
C ALA A 71 -20.74 24.57 3.27
N THR A 72 -21.95 24.64 3.74
CA THR A 72 -23.11 25.04 2.94
C THR A 72 -22.97 26.54 2.66
N ALA A 73 -22.69 26.91 1.39
CA ALA A 73 -22.82 28.24 0.79
C ALA A 73 -21.70 29.29 1.03
N SER A 74 -21.22 29.79 -0.13
CA SER A 74 -20.70 31.13 -0.40
C SER A 74 -19.49 31.62 0.42
N ASP A 75 -18.31 31.22 0.01
CA ASP A 75 -17.21 32.08 -0.42
C ASP A 75 -16.11 31.19 -0.99
N GLU A 76 -15.93 31.23 -2.31
CA GLU A 76 -14.82 30.56 -2.98
C GLU A 76 -13.52 31.33 -2.68
N SER A 77 -12.88 31.01 -1.57
CA SER A 77 -11.44 31.22 -1.43
C SER A 77 -10.76 30.16 -2.30
N VAL A 78 -10.74 30.43 -3.60
CA VAL A 78 -10.17 29.55 -4.61
C VAL A 78 -8.66 29.57 -4.40
N ALA A 79 -8.12 28.50 -3.78
CA ALA A 79 -6.68 28.24 -3.89
C ALA A 79 -6.30 28.40 -5.36
N SER A 80 -5.32 29.25 -5.64
CA SER A 80 -4.92 29.56 -7.01
C SER A 80 -4.63 28.25 -7.76
N THR A 81 -4.95 28.18 -9.05
CA THR A 81 -4.70 26.99 -9.86
C THR A 81 -3.25 26.54 -9.76
N SER A 82 -2.32 27.51 -9.67
CA SER A 82 -0.90 27.25 -9.46
C SER A 82 -0.61 26.56 -8.12
N ALA A 83 -1.19 27.00 -7.02
CA ALA A 83 -1.01 26.36 -5.71
C ALA A 83 -1.51 24.91 -5.73
N ARG A 84 -2.66 24.66 -6.35
CA ARG A 84 -3.18 23.29 -6.51
C ARG A 84 -2.24 22.41 -7.33
N LEU A 85 -1.73 22.89 -8.45
CA LEU A 85 -0.79 22.15 -9.29
C LEU A 85 0.51 21.83 -8.53
N ILE A 86 1.06 22.80 -7.79
CA ILE A 86 2.26 22.58 -6.96
C ILE A 86 2.00 21.49 -5.92
N VAL A 87 0.92 21.57 -5.16
CA VAL A 87 0.61 20.59 -4.12
C VAL A 87 0.37 19.20 -4.71
N TRP A 88 -0.45 19.08 -5.75
CA TRP A 88 -0.73 17.78 -6.36
C TRP A 88 0.50 17.15 -7.02
N SER A 89 1.32 17.93 -7.71
CA SER A 89 2.56 17.42 -8.29
C SER A 89 3.57 16.98 -7.23
N THR A 90 3.69 17.76 -6.15
CA THR A 90 4.55 17.39 -5.00
C THR A 90 4.06 16.12 -4.31
N MET A 91 2.75 15.99 -4.07
CA MET A 91 2.17 14.77 -3.49
C MET A 91 2.36 13.56 -4.39
N PHE A 92 2.15 13.72 -5.71
CA PHE A 92 2.38 12.64 -6.66
C PHE A 92 3.85 12.22 -6.70
N ALA A 93 4.78 13.18 -6.76
CA ALA A 93 6.22 12.91 -6.74
C ALA A 93 6.64 12.21 -5.44
N PHE A 94 6.16 12.68 -4.29
CA PHE A 94 6.39 12.05 -3.00
C PHE A 94 5.91 10.61 -2.98
N TYR A 95 4.68 10.37 -3.45
CA TYR A 95 4.10 9.03 -3.49
C TYR A 95 4.86 8.10 -4.44
N LEU A 96 5.26 8.61 -5.61
CA LEU A 96 6.04 7.86 -6.60
C LEU A 96 7.42 7.46 -6.04
N VAL A 97 8.14 8.41 -5.44
CA VAL A 97 9.48 8.15 -4.88
C VAL A 97 9.39 7.17 -3.69
N THR A 98 8.42 7.37 -2.80
CA THR A 98 8.19 6.49 -1.65
C THR A 98 7.84 5.07 -2.10
N SER A 99 6.95 4.93 -3.07
CA SER A 99 6.58 3.64 -3.66
C SER A 99 7.79 2.99 -4.32
N PHE A 100 8.56 3.74 -5.10
CA PHE A 100 9.77 3.23 -5.74
C PHE A 100 10.78 2.70 -4.71
N VAL A 101 11.10 3.46 -3.68
CA VAL A 101 12.03 3.03 -2.62
C VAL A 101 11.55 1.74 -1.96
N THR A 102 10.27 1.68 -1.58
CA THR A 102 9.68 0.50 -0.96
C THR A 102 9.75 -0.72 -1.87
N ILE A 103 9.35 -0.57 -3.13
CA ILE A 103 9.35 -1.66 -4.13
C ILE A 103 10.79 -2.12 -4.41
N PHE A 104 11.73 -1.19 -4.53
CA PHE A 104 13.13 -1.49 -4.80
C PHE A 104 13.78 -2.36 -3.70
N PHE A 105 13.61 -1.98 -2.44
CA PHE A 105 14.16 -2.77 -1.32
C PHE A 105 13.43 -4.10 -1.13
N ASN A 106 12.12 -4.16 -1.38
CA ASN A 106 11.39 -5.43 -1.39
C ASN A 106 11.86 -6.34 -2.52
N ALA A 107 12.12 -5.79 -3.71
CA ALA A 107 12.68 -6.51 -4.84
C ALA A 107 14.08 -7.07 -4.52
N ALA A 108 14.92 -6.26 -3.88
CA ALA A 108 16.25 -6.68 -3.44
C ALA A 108 16.18 -7.81 -2.41
N LEU A 109 15.30 -7.69 -1.43
CA LEU A 109 15.06 -8.74 -0.42
C LEU A 109 14.59 -10.05 -1.06
N ILE A 110 13.60 -9.98 -1.96
CA ILE A 110 13.05 -11.17 -2.64
C ILE A 110 14.14 -11.85 -3.50
N GLY A 111 14.91 -11.06 -4.25
CA GLY A 111 16.00 -11.60 -5.07
C GLY A 111 17.10 -12.26 -4.24
N ALA A 112 17.48 -11.66 -3.12
CA ALA A 112 18.45 -12.24 -2.20
C ALA A 112 17.90 -13.53 -1.55
N ALA A 113 16.65 -13.52 -1.11
CA ALA A 113 16.02 -14.68 -0.50
C ALA A 113 15.87 -15.86 -1.49
N ASP A 114 15.51 -15.61 -2.73
CA ASP A 114 15.40 -16.64 -3.77
C ASP A 114 16.77 -17.32 -4.04
N LYS A 115 17.84 -16.53 -4.18
CA LYS A 115 19.20 -17.08 -4.32
C LYS A 115 19.55 -17.99 -3.14
N ARG A 116 19.26 -17.54 -1.93
CA ARG A 116 19.54 -18.32 -0.72
C ARG A 116 18.74 -19.62 -0.68
N LEU A 117 17.48 -19.59 -1.07
CA LEU A 117 16.65 -20.79 -1.16
C LEU A 117 17.17 -21.80 -2.19
N ARG A 118 17.84 -21.34 -3.23
CA ARG A 118 18.53 -22.18 -4.23
C ARG A 118 19.90 -22.71 -3.77
N GLY A 119 20.34 -22.35 -2.55
CA GLY A 119 21.63 -22.76 -1.99
C GLY A 119 22.81 -21.93 -2.48
N GLU A 120 22.57 -20.81 -3.17
CA GLU A 120 23.61 -19.89 -3.60
C GLU A 120 24.00 -18.92 -2.49
N ALA A 121 25.25 -18.40 -2.54
CA ALA A 121 25.66 -17.32 -1.67
C ALA A 121 24.83 -16.06 -1.99
N SER A 122 24.26 -15.47 -0.95
CA SER A 122 23.39 -14.33 -1.09
C SER A 122 23.59 -13.37 0.07
N GLY A 123 23.56 -12.08 -0.22
CA GLY A 123 23.70 -11.01 0.76
C GLY A 123 23.05 -9.71 0.27
N VAL A 124 23.31 -8.63 0.99
CA VAL A 124 22.74 -7.31 0.66
C VAL A 124 23.19 -6.85 -0.73
N ARG A 125 24.46 -7.04 -1.06
CA ARG A 125 25.03 -6.62 -2.34
C ARG A 125 24.38 -7.34 -3.53
N GLU A 126 24.21 -8.65 -3.40
CA GLU A 126 23.59 -9.50 -4.42
C GLU A 126 22.11 -9.14 -4.62
N GLY A 127 21.39 -8.93 -3.53
CA GLY A 127 20.00 -8.48 -3.59
C GLY A 127 19.84 -7.12 -4.27
N LEU A 128 20.67 -6.14 -3.92
CA LEU A 128 20.69 -4.83 -4.57
C LEU A 128 21.04 -4.94 -6.06
N ALA A 129 22.01 -5.78 -6.42
CA ALA A 129 22.37 -6.01 -7.82
C ALA A 129 21.21 -6.58 -8.63
N ILE A 130 20.43 -7.53 -8.06
CA ILE A 130 19.22 -8.07 -8.69
C ILE A 130 18.18 -6.98 -8.88
N ALA A 131 17.92 -6.17 -7.85
CA ALA A 131 16.96 -5.07 -7.95
C ALA A 131 17.38 -4.03 -9.01
N MET A 132 18.69 -3.72 -9.10
CA MET A 132 19.22 -2.83 -10.14
C MET A 132 19.05 -3.41 -11.55
N GLN A 133 19.21 -4.71 -11.75
CA GLN A 133 18.94 -5.35 -13.04
C GLN A 133 17.46 -5.30 -13.44
N ARG A 134 16.56 -5.20 -12.46
CA ARG A 134 15.10 -5.10 -12.65
C ARG A 134 14.56 -3.68 -12.53
N LEU A 135 15.46 -2.68 -12.55
CA LEU A 135 15.10 -1.28 -12.36
C LEU A 135 13.98 -0.79 -13.29
N PRO A 136 13.99 -1.08 -14.61
CA PRO A 136 12.90 -0.65 -15.49
C PRO A 136 11.54 -1.21 -15.10
N GLN A 137 11.49 -2.49 -14.70
CA GLN A 137 10.26 -3.15 -14.25
C GLN A 137 9.77 -2.57 -12.92
N ILE A 138 10.69 -2.30 -12.00
CA ILE A 138 10.41 -1.71 -10.69
C ILE A 138 9.88 -0.28 -10.85
N LEU A 139 10.53 0.54 -11.68
CA LEU A 139 10.05 1.90 -11.98
C LEU A 139 8.68 1.90 -12.64
N GLY A 140 8.48 1.01 -13.63
CA GLY A 140 7.18 0.84 -14.28
C GLY A 140 6.09 0.46 -13.30
N TRP A 141 6.38 -0.44 -12.34
CA TRP A 141 5.43 -0.82 -11.29
C TRP A 141 5.19 0.30 -10.27
N ALA A 142 6.24 1.02 -9.88
CA ALA A 142 6.09 2.19 -9.00
C ALA A 142 5.18 3.24 -9.62
N LEU A 143 5.33 3.49 -10.91
CA LEU A 143 4.48 4.42 -11.65
C LEU A 143 3.02 3.95 -11.68
N VAL A 144 2.77 2.68 -12.04
CA VAL A 144 1.41 2.09 -12.03
C VAL A 144 0.79 2.20 -10.63
N SER A 145 1.54 1.84 -9.59
CA SER A 145 1.06 1.91 -8.20
C SER A 145 0.76 3.35 -7.78
N ALA A 146 1.61 4.32 -8.16
CA ALA A 146 1.40 5.73 -7.86
C ALA A 146 0.14 6.28 -8.55
N ILE A 147 -0.08 5.93 -9.82
CA ILE A 147 -1.29 6.34 -10.56
C ILE A 147 -2.54 5.77 -9.91
N ILE A 148 -2.58 4.45 -9.68
CA ILE A 148 -3.74 3.79 -9.06
C ILE A 148 -4.00 4.34 -7.65
N GLY A 149 -2.96 4.48 -6.84
CA GLY A 149 -3.08 5.03 -5.49
C GLY A 149 -3.62 6.46 -5.49
N THR A 150 -3.13 7.31 -6.39
CA THR A 150 -3.62 8.68 -6.54
C THR A 150 -5.09 8.71 -6.98
N ILE A 151 -5.47 7.88 -7.95
CA ILE A 151 -6.87 7.78 -8.41
C ILE A 151 -7.79 7.36 -7.26
N LEU A 152 -7.43 6.29 -6.54
CA LEU A 152 -8.24 5.82 -5.40
C LEU A 152 -8.41 6.91 -4.34
N ARG A 153 -7.34 7.65 -4.02
CA ARG A 153 -7.39 8.75 -3.06
C ARG A 153 -8.25 9.91 -3.55
N CYS A 154 -8.12 10.31 -4.81
CA CYS A 154 -8.97 11.36 -5.40
C CYS A 154 -10.46 10.99 -5.36
N ILE A 155 -10.80 9.71 -5.55
CA ILE A 155 -12.18 9.24 -5.45
C ILE A 155 -12.63 9.23 -3.98
N GLU A 156 -11.79 8.75 -3.07
CA GLU A 156 -12.08 8.69 -1.64
C GLU A 156 -12.42 10.06 -1.05
N GLU A 157 -11.72 11.12 -1.49
CA GLU A 157 -11.95 12.49 -1.06
C GLU A 157 -13.31 13.06 -1.53
N ARG A 158 -13.88 12.51 -2.60
CA ARG A 158 -15.15 13.00 -3.21
C ARG A 158 -16.38 12.22 -2.77
N VAL A 159 -16.21 11.08 -2.11
CA VAL A 159 -17.32 10.21 -1.70
C VAL A 159 -17.63 10.38 -0.21
N GLY A 160 -18.91 10.27 0.14
CA GLY A 160 -19.35 10.28 1.53
C GLY A 160 -18.91 9.02 2.29
N PHE A 161 -19.33 8.92 3.55
CA PHE A 161 -18.94 7.84 4.46
C PHE A 161 -19.10 6.44 3.87
N VAL A 162 -20.26 6.12 3.27
CA VAL A 162 -20.51 4.83 2.62
C VAL A 162 -19.59 4.59 1.44
N GLY A 163 -19.33 5.64 0.63
CA GLY A 163 -18.41 5.55 -0.51
C GLY A 163 -16.98 5.23 -0.09
N LYS A 164 -16.51 5.73 1.05
CA LYS A 164 -15.18 5.41 1.59
C LYS A 164 -15.02 3.93 1.92
N PHE A 165 -16.06 3.27 2.43
CA PHE A 165 -16.03 1.81 2.61
C PHE A 165 -15.89 1.07 1.28
N VAL A 166 -16.65 1.48 0.25
CA VAL A 166 -16.55 0.87 -1.08
C VAL A 166 -15.14 1.03 -1.66
N ILE A 167 -14.57 2.24 -1.57
CA ILE A 167 -13.19 2.48 -2.03
C ILE A 167 -12.18 1.68 -1.22
N GLY A 168 -12.37 1.56 0.09
CA GLY A 168 -11.55 0.70 0.96
C GLY A 168 -11.56 -0.77 0.50
N PHE A 169 -12.72 -1.31 0.13
CA PHE A 169 -12.82 -2.67 -0.42
C PHE A 169 -12.13 -2.80 -1.79
N ILE A 170 -12.25 -1.80 -2.67
CA ILE A 170 -11.53 -1.78 -3.95
C ILE A 170 -10.02 -1.75 -3.70
N GLY A 171 -9.55 -0.91 -2.78
CA GLY A 171 -8.15 -0.84 -2.38
C GLY A 171 -7.64 -2.17 -1.79
N LEU A 172 -8.43 -2.83 -0.96
CA LEU A 172 -8.11 -4.16 -0.43
C LEU A 172 -8.03 -5.21 -1.55
N ALA A 173 -9.00 -5.24 -2.45
CA ALA A 173 -9.00 -6.16 -3.60
C ALA A 173 -7.77 -5.93 -4.50
N TRP A 174 -7.39 -4.65 -4.72
CA TRP A 174 -6.17 -4.29 -5.42
C TRP A 174 -4.92 -4.79 -4.69
N ALA A 175 -4.81 -4.53 -3.38
CA ALA A 175 -3.68 -4.97 -2.56
C ALA A 175 -3.50 -6.49 -2.59
N ILE A 176 -4.60 -7.23 -2.46
CA ILE A 176 -4.60 -8.70 -2.58
C ILE A 176 -4.20 -9.12 -3.99
N GLY A 177 -4.85 -8.57 -5.03
CA GLY A 177 -4.59 -8.92 -6.43
C GLY A 177 -3.15 -8.68 -6.88
N THR A 178 -2.48 -7.71 -6.27
CA THR A 178 -1.10 -7.31 -6.58
C THR A 178 -0.04 -7.86 -5.62
N TYR A 179 -0.41 -8.71 -4.68
CA TYR A 179 0.48 -9.21 -3.63
C TYR A 179 1.75 -9.89 -4.17
N PHE A 180 1.63 -10.67 -5.27
CA PHE A 180 2.75 -11.37 -5.90
C PHE A 180 3.37 -10.61 -7.08
N VAL A 181 3.05 -9.34 -7.28
CA VAL A 181 3.60 -8.56 -8.40
C VAL A 181 5.10 -8.39 -8.25
N ILE A 182 5.59 -8.02 -7.06
CA ILE A 182 7.04 -7.82 -6.85
C ILE A 182 7.83 -9.13 -7.07
N PRO A 183 7.44 -10.29 -6.51
CA PRO A 183 8.05 -11.57 -6.89
C PRO A 183 8.07 -11.82 -8.40
N ALA A 184 6.95 -11.61 -9.10
CA ALA A 184 6.89 -11.83 -10.55
C ALA A 184 7.81 -10.89 -11.35
N LEU A 185 7.92 -9.62 -10.95
CA LEU A 185 8.85 -8.66 -11.55
C LEU A 185 10.32 -9.10 -11.39
N VAL A 186 10.65 -9.58 -10.18
CA VAL A 186 12.05 -9.91 -9.81
C VAL A 186 12.45 -11.25 -10.36
N LEU A 187 11.67 -12.30 -10.11
CA LEU A 187 12.02 -13.69 -10.41
C LEU A 187 11.76 -14.02 -11.88
N ASP A 188 10.61 -13.60 -12.41
CA ASP A 188 10.25 -13.90 -13.80
C ASP A 188 10.75 -12.81 -14.78
N GLY A 189 11.09 -11.63 -14.29
CA GLY A 189 11.57 -10.50 -15.11
C GLY A 189 10.55 -9.92 -16.05
N VAL A 190 9.25 -10.15 -15.78
CA VAL A 190 8.14 -9.66 -16.62
C VAL A 190 7.83 -8.18 -16.36
N GLY A 191 7.13 -7.55 -17.30
CA GLY A 191 6.67 -6.16 -17.13
C GLY A 191 5.52 -6.03 -16.12
N PRO A 192 5.20 -4.79 -15.68
CA PRO A 192 4.21 -4.54 -14.61
C PRO A 192 2.83 -5.14 -14.88
N ILE A 193 2.30 -4.98 -16.08
CA ILE A 193 0.96 -5.47 -16.45
C ILE A 193 0.90 -7.00 -16.43
N GLU A 194 1.92 -7.64 -16.97
CA GLU A 194 2.01 -9.11 -16.95
C GLU A 194 2.21 -9.63 -15.53
N ALA A 195 2.99 -8.94 -14.71
CA ALA A 195 3.16 -9.26 -13.29
C ALA A 195 1.83 -9.21 -12.52
N VAL A 196 0.97 -8.23 -12.78
CA VAL A 196 -0.38 -8.15 -12.19
C VAL A 196 -1.23 -9.35 -12.60
N LYS A 197 -1.22 -9.73 -13.89
CA LYS A 197 -1.96 -10.91 -14.37
C LYS A 197 -1.48 -12.19 -13.69
N ARG A 198 -0.17 -12.38 -13.58
CA ARG A 198 0.44 -13.54 -12.89
C ARG A 198 0.12 -13.56 -11.41
N SER A 199 0.20 -12.41 -10.76
CA SER A 199 -0.19 -12.25 -9.35
C SER A 199 -1.64 -12.68 -9.12
N ALA A 200 -2.57 -12.11 -9.87
CA ALA A 200 -3.99 -12.43 -9.78
C ALA A 200 -4.28 -13.92 -10.08
N HIS A 201 -3.60 -14.51 -11.08
CA HIS A 201 -3.71 -15.93 -11.39
C HIS A 201 -3.20 -16.82 -10.25
N THR A 202 -2.06 -16.47 -9.69
CA THR A 202 -1.45 -17.21 -8.56
C THR A 202 -2.36 -17.18 -7.34
N ILE A 203 -2.93 -16.01 -7.01
CA ILE A 203 -3.88 -15.87 -5.90
C ILE A 203 -5.13 -16.69 -6.13
N LYS A 204 -5.72 -16.59 -7.34
CA LYS A 204 -6.91 -17.36 -7.70
C LYS A 204 -6.66 -18.88 -7.58
N LYS A 205 -5.50 -19.35 -8.03
CA LYS A 205 -5.14 -20.78 -7.98
C LYS A 205 -4.85 -21.27 -6.56
N THR A 206 -4.21 -20.43 -5.74
CA THR A 206 -3.71 -20.83 -4.42
C THR A 206 -4.71 -20.56 -3.30
N TRP A 207 -5.43 -19.45 -3.38
CA TRP A 207 -6.27 -18.91 -2.32
C TRP A 207 -7.73 -18.71 -2.73
N GLY A 208 -8.08 -18.99 -4.00
CA GLY A 208 -9.38 -18.62 -4.58
C GLY A 208 -10.57 -19.01 -3.71
N GLU A 209 -10.63 -20.27 -3.28
CA GLU A 209 -11.72 -20.76 -2.41
C GLU A 209 -11.66 -20.14 -1.01
N GLY A 210 -10.47 -20.08 -0.40
CA GLY A 210 -10.27 -19.49 0.93
C GLY A 210 -10.53 -18.00 0.97
N LEU A 211 -10.17 -17.27 -0.09
CA LEU A 211 -10.39 -15.82 -0.20
C LEU A 211 -11.87 -15.49 -0.37
N VAL A 212 -12.59 -16.24 -1.21
CA VAL A 212 -14.04 -16.07 -1.39
C VAL A 212 -14.78 -16.32 -0.07
N LEU A 213 -14.39 -17.37 0.66
CA LEU A 213 -14.93 -17.65 1.99
C LEU A 213 -14.60 -16.54 2.99
N ALA A 214 -13.34 -16.07 3.05
CA ALA A 214 -12.92 -15.02 3.97
C ALA A 214 -13.64 -13.69 3.70
N ILE A 215 -13.79 -13.30 2.44
CA ILE A 215 -14.55 -12.11 2.05
C ILE A 215 -16.03 -12.28 2.36
N GLY A 216 -16.60 -13.45 2.06
CA GLY A 216 -18.01 -13.78 2.36
C GLY A 216 -18.30 -13.70 3.86
N PHE A 217 -17.50 -14.36 4.69
CA PHE A 217 -17.64 -14.31 6.15
C PHE A 217 -17.35 -12.92 6.72
N GLY A 218 -16.37 -12.19 6.16
CA GLY A 218 -16.08 -10.81 6.53
C GLY A 218 -17.26 -9.88 6.25
N ALA A 219 -17.88 -10.00 5.09
CA ALA A 219 -19.06 -9.21 4.74
C ALA A 219 -20.27 -9.52 5.66
N ILE A 220 -20.51 -10.81 5.94
CA ILE A 220 -21.58 -11.23 6.87
C ILE A 220 -21.28 -10.68 8.28
N GLY A 221 -20.05 -10.85 8.77
CA GLY A 221 -19.64 -10.33 10.07
C GLY A 221 -19.79 -8.80 10.18
N PHE A 222 -19.46 -8.07 9.12
CA PHE A 222 -19.67 -6.64 9.04
C PHE A 222 -21.14 -6.25 9.14
N VAL A 223 -22.01 -6.92 8.37
CA VAL A 223 -23.47 -6.65 8.44
C VAL A 223 -24.02 -6.97 9.83
N VAL A 224 -23.62 -8.10 10.43
CA VAL A 224 -24.03 -8.45 11.81
C VAL A 224 -23.56 -7.39 12.81
N THR A 225 -22.31 -6.92 12.68
CA THR A 225 -21.78 -5.87 13.56
C THR A 225 -22.57 -4.56 13.43
N LEU A 226 -22.92 -4.15 12.20
CA LEU A 226 -23.75 -2.96 11.98
C LEU A 226 -25.14 -3.10 12.60
N VAL A 227 -25.76 -4.25 12.46
CA VAL A 227 -27.08 -4.54 13.07
C VAL A 227 -26.98 -4.50 14.59
N CYS A 228 -25.98 -5.14 15.19
CA CYS A 228 -25.75 -5.09 16.63
C CYS A 228 -25.52 -3.65 17.14
N LEU A 229 -24.71 -2.88 16.41
CA LEU A 229 -24.44 -1.47 16.75
C LEU A 229 -25.72 -0.64 16.72
N MET A 230 -26.57 -0.86 15.72
CA MET A 230 -27.88 -0.20 15.58
C MET A 230 -28.81 -0.53 16.77
N PHE A 231 -28.83 -1.79 17.22
CA PHE A 231 -29.60 -2.18 18.40
C PHE A 231 -29.04 -1.58 19.70
N ILE A 232 -27.71 -1.51 19.84
CA ILE A 232 -27.06 -0.88 21.00
C ILE A 232 -27.40 0.61 21.04
N ILE A 233 -27.29 1.32 19.92
CA ILE A 233 -27.63 2.75 19.83
C ILE A 233 -29.10 2.97 20.15
N ALA A 234 -30.00 2.16 19.57
CA ALA A 234 -31.43 2.24 19.86
C ALA A 234 -31.73 1.98 21.34
N GLY A 235 -31.08 1.00 21.96
CA GLY A 235 -31.23 0.69 23.39
C GLY A 235 -30.74 1.82 24.29
N VAL A 236 -29.59 2.44 23.94
CA VAL A 236 -29.07 3.61 24.68
C VAL A 236 -30.00 4.80 24.54
N VAL A 237 -30.48 5.08 23.33
CA VAL A 237 -31.43 6.22 23.10
C VAL A 237 -32.71 6.00 23.87
N LEU A 238 -33.30 4.81 23.85
CA LEU A 238 -34.53 4.50 24.60
C LEU A 238 -34.30 4.52 26.12
N GLY A 239 -33.11 4.11 26.60
CA GLY A 239 -32.75 4.14 28.02
C GLY A 239 -32.43 5.56 28.56
N VAL A 240 -32.09 6.51 27.69
CA VAL A 240 -31.83 7.92 28.05
C VAL A 240 -33.12 8.76 28.00
N VAL A 241 -34.13 8.28 27.23
CA VAL A 241 -35.44 9.01 27.08
C VAL A 241 -36.50 8.58 28.13
N ASN A 242 -36.23 7.48 28.87
CA ASN A 242 -37.05 7.07 30.04
C ASN A 242 -36.33 7.43 31.36
#